data_adf0276cc265a40a790863b28890bf88
#
_entry.id   adf0276cc265a40a790863b28890bf88
#
_cell.length_a   1.000
_cell.length_b   1.000
_cell.length_c   1.000
_cell.angle_alpha   90.00
_cell.angle_beta   90.00
_cell.angle_gamma   90.00
#
_symmetry.space_group_name_H-M   'P 1'
#
loop_
_entity.id
_entity.type
_entity.pdbx_description
1 polymer ?
#
loop_
_entity_poly.entity_id
_entity_poly.type
_entity_poly.pdbx_seq_one_letter_code
_entity_poly.pdbx_strand_id
1 'polypeptide(L)'
;MIYLSGFRFPDRAQEANYMAFSPRARQTCYDSYYPFGLFEGRTLPELDFLEITILYGGNGSGKTTLLNVMADALRLYRRAEYNRTPFFDDYARLCEPRTARPIPTGSMILTSDDVFDYMLDLRALNDGVDTRREQMFADYNDLRREKFQMHGMKDYDRLKQVSAARRYSQSQMARRTLPANVRTRSNGESALAAFSERIREDALYLLDEPENSLSPERQLELAQFLHDSARFYNCQFIIATHSPFLLAMPGARVYDLDAEPVTTRKWTELENVRATWEFFQRHRNEFE
;
A
#
# COMPACT_ATOMS: atom_id res chain seq x y z
N MET A 1 -18.20 8.25 3.03
CA MET A 1 -18.25 9.64 2.44
C MET A 1 -17.54 9.62 1.08
N ILE A 2 -18.00 10.41 0.09
CA ILE A 2 -17.40 10.43 -1.27
C ILE A 2 -16.64 11.73 -1.48
N TYR A 3 -15.34 11.65 -1.76
CA TYR A 3 -14.46 12.75 -2.14
C TYR A 3 -14.29 12.80 -3.65
N LEU A 4 -13.92 11.67 -4.27
CA LEU A 4 -13.84 11.49 -5.72
C LEU A 4 -15.12 10.80 -6.20
N SER A 5 -15.96 11.50 -6.96
CA SER A 5 -17.23 10.96 -7.47
C SER A 5 -17.09 10.30 -8.83
N GLY A 6 -16.06 10.66 -9.60
CA GLY A 6 -15.80 10.06 -10.89
C GLY A 6 -14.42 10.41 -11.42
N PHE A 7 -14.01 9.70 -12.47
CA PHE A 7 -12.73 9.92 -13.13
C PHE A 7 -12.83 9.51 -14.61
N ARG A 8 -12.41 10.44 -15.49
CA ARG A 8 -12.33 10.19 -16.91
C ARG A 8 -10.88 10.12 -17.35
N PHE A 9 -10.51 9.03 -18.01
CA PHE A 9 -9.23 8.87 -18.68
C PHE A 9 -9.29 9.49 -20.09
N PRO A 10 -8.15 9.87 -20.67
CA PRO A 10 -8.13 10.38 -22.03
C PRO A 10 -8.69 9.34 -23.02
N ASP A 11 -9.48 9.80 -23.96
CA ASP A 11 -9.97 8.98 -25.06
C ASP A 11 -8.91 8.85 -26.16
N ARG A 12 -9.18 7.95 -27.13
CA ARG A 12 -8.31 7.71 -28.27
C ARG A 12 -7.97 8.99 -29.06
N ALA A 13 -8.93 9.91 -29.20
CA ALA A 13 -8.73 11.14 -29.95
C ALA A 13 -7.79 12.08 -29.19
N GLN A 14 -7.92 12.16 -27.86
CA GLN A 14 -7.03 12.95 -27.00
C GLN A 14 -5.61 12.36 -26.99
N GLU A 15 -5.47 11.04 -26.89
CA GLU A 15 -4.16 10.38 -26.97
C GLU A 15 -3.50 10.60 -28.34
N ALA A 16 -4.23 10.38 -29.44
CA ALA A 16 -3.73 10.59 -30.79
C ALA A 16 -3.33 12.05 -31.02
N ASN A 17 -4.11 13.01 -30.51
CA ASN A 17 -3.79 14.44 -30.58
C ASN A 17 -2.49 14.76 -29.81
N TYR A 18 -2.34 14.21 -28.61
CA TYR A 18 -1.09 14.36 -27.84
C TYR A 18 0.10 13.81 -28.62
N MET A 19 0.00 12.60 -29.18
CA MET A 19 1.08 11.97 -29.93
C MET A 19 1.44 12.76 -31.20
N ALA A 20 0.44 13.34 -31.87
CA ALA A 20 0.65 14.13 -33.09
C ALA A 20 1.29 15.51 -32.85
N PHE A 21 0.98 16.15 -31.74
CA PHE A 21 1.34 17.57 -31.52
C PHE A 21 2.33 17.81 -30.39
N SER A 22 2.52 16.86 -29.44
CA SER A 22 3.49 17.04 -28.35
C SER A 22 4.94 17.05 -28.87
N PRO A 23 5.71 18.10 -28.55
CA PRO A 23 7.15 18.13 -28.88
C PRO A 23 7.93 16.97 -28.31
N ARG A 24 7.53 16.47 -27.12
CA ARG A 24 8.17 15.32 -26.45
C ARG A 24 7.84 14.03 -27.20
N ALA A 25 6.61 13.80 -27.58
CA ALA A 25 6.20 12.58 -28.29
C ALA A 25 6.84 12.44 -29.68
N ARG A 26 7.22 13.57 -30.30
CA ARG A 26 7.91 13.59 -31.60
C ARG A 26 9.39 13.21 -31.53
N GLN A 27 9.98 13.10 -30.35
CA GLN A 27 11.37 12.69 -30.19
C GLN A 27 11.47 11.18 -30.36
N THR A 28 12.33 10.74 -31.28
CA THR A 28 12.49 9.32 -31.65
C THR A 28 13.40 8.53 -30.71
N CYS A 29 13.82 9.12 -29.59
CA CYS A 29 14.73 8.50 -28.64
C CYS A 29 14.01 7.73 -27.50
N TYR A 30 12.69 7.67 -27.51
CA TYR A 30 11.91 6.97 -26.49
C TYR A 30 11.44 5.63 -27.01
N ASP A 31 11.70 4.58 -26.22
CA ASP A 31 11.30 3.19 -26.55
C ASP A 31 9.87 2.88 -26.05
N SER A 32 9.32 3.72 -25.15
CA SER A 32 8.00 3.52 -24.56
C SER A 32 7.31 4.85 -24.29
N TYR A 33 6.03 4.90 -24.64
CA TYR A 33 5.13 6.03 -24.37
C TYR A 33 4.16 5.75 -23.21
N TYR A 34 4.44 4.69 -22.44
CA TYR A 34 3.58 4.31 -21.31
C TYR A 34 3.25 5.52 -20.41
N PRO A 35 1.98 5.75 -20.01
CA PRO A 35 0.83 4.84 -20.12
C PRO A 35 -0.04 5.02 -21.37
N PHE A 36 0.33 5.88 -22.33
CA PHE A 36 -0.39 6.02 -23.61
C PHE A 36 -0.48 4.67 -24.34
N GLY A 37 -1.65 4.42 -24.94
CA GLY A 37 -1.92 3.17 -25.65
C GLY A 37 -2.23 1.95 -24.77
N LEU A 38 -2.20 2.09 -23.45
CA LEU A 38 -2.45 0.97 -22.52
C LEU A 38 -3.85 0.35 -22.73
N PHE A 39 -4.83 1.19 -23.04
CA PHE A 39 -6.22 0.79 -23.29
C PHE A 39 -6.55 0.78 -24.77
N GLU A 40 -5.54 0.72 -25.65
CA GLU A 40 -5.75 0.61 -27.08
C GLU A 40 -6.55 -0.68 -27.38
N GLY A 41 -7.72 -0.52 -28.01
CA GLY A 41 -8.66 -1.63 -28.25
C GLY A 41 -9.71 -1.83 -27.16
N ARG A 42 -9.62 -1.14 -26.02
CA ARG A 42 -10.63 -1.19 -24.95
C ARG A 42 -11.34 0.14 -24.81
N THR A 43 -12.66 0.08 -24.55
CA THR A 43 -13.46 1.28 -24.26
C THR A 43 -13.54 1.44 -22.76
N LEU A 44 -12.77 2.41 -22.23
CA LEU A 44 -12.83 2.76 -20.81
C LEU A 44 -13.86 3.87 -20.63
N PRO A 45 -15.01 3.60 -19.98
CA PRO A 45 -16.01 4.63 -19.70
C PRO A 45 -15.49 5.62 -18.65
N GLU A 46 -16.22 6.71 -18.46
CA GLU A 46 -16.05 7.48 -17.24
C GLU A 46 -16.38 6.60 -16.02
N LEU A 47 -15.45 6.49 -15.09
CA LEU A 47 -15.66 5.69 -13.89
C LEU A 47 -16.37 6.52 -12.82
N ASP A 48 -17.49 6.03 -12.32
CA ASP A 48 -18.21 6.61 -11.18
C ASP A 48 -17.85 5.85 -9.91
N PHE A 49 -17.53 6.57 -8.84
CA PHE A 49 -17.10 5.99 -7.60
C PHE A 49 -18.13 6.09 -6.48
N LEU A 50 -18.22 5.03 -5.70
CA LEU A 50 -18.93 4.96 -4.42
C LEU A 50 -17.94 5.08 -3.25
N GLU A 51 -18.43 4.88 -2.03
CA GLU A 51 -17.57 4.84 -0.83
C GLU A 51 -16.55 3.70 -0.91
N ILE A 52 -16.93 2.57 -1.53
CA ILE A 52 -16.01 1.49 -1.89
C ILE A 52 -16.24 1.17 -3.36
N THR A 53 -15.17 1.27 -4.15
CA THR A 53 -15.16 0.88 -5.55
C THR A 53 -13.98 -0.04 -5.81
N ILE A 54 -14.23 -1.12 -6.53
CA ILE A 54 -13.22 -2.14 -6.82
C ILE A 54 -12.97 -2.19 -8.33
N LEU A 55 -11.69 -2.18 -8.69
CA LEU A 55 -11.20 -2.42 -10.05
C LEU A 55 -10.74 -3.88 -10.12
N TYR A 56 -11.55 -4.72 -10.73
CA TYR A 56 -11.26 -6.12 -10.97
C TYR A 56 -10.66 -6.33 -12.36
N GLY A 57 -9.79 -7.30 -12.50
CA GLY A 57 -9.24 -7.77 -13.78
C GLY A 57 -8.04 -8.68 -13.55
N GLY A 58 -7.69 -9.44 -14.54
CA GLY A 58 -6.53 -10.34 -14.52
C GLY A 58 -5.20 -9.61 -14.51
N ASN A 59 -4.11 -10.37 -14.53
CA ASN A 59 -2.77 -9.79 -14.63
C ASN A 59 -2.62 -9.10 -15.98
N GLY A 60 -2.10 -7.87 -15.96
CA GLY A 60 -1.96 -7.05 -17.17
C GLY A 60 -3.23 -6.32 -17.62
N SER A 61 -4.33 -6.37 -16.87
CA SER A 61 -5.57 -5.63 -17.19
C SER A 61 -5.43 -4.11 -17.03
N GLY A 62 -4.35 -3.63 -16.41
CA GLY A 62 -4.08 -2.21 -16.21
C GLY A 62 -4.52 -1.63 -14.85
N LYS A 63 -4.96 -2.44 -13.88
CA LYS A 63 -5.41 -2.01 -12.54
C LYS A 63 -4.42 -1.06 -11.86
N THR A 64 -3.19 -1.53 -11.67
CA THR A 64 -2.10 -0.77 -11.06
C THR A 64 -1.84 0.55 -11.79
N THR A 65 -1.88 0.52 -13.13
CA THR A 65 -1.68 1.73 -13.93
C THR A 65 -2.80 2.74 -13.73
N LEU A 66 -4.06 2.28 -13.73
CA LEU A 66 -5.21 3.15 -13.46
C LEU A 66 -5.10 3.82 -12.09
N LEU A 67 -4.76 3.05 -11.03
CA LEU A 67 -4.55 3.60 -9.70
C LEU A 67 -3.39 4.61 -9.67
N ASN A 68 -2.29 4.30 -10.32
CA ASN A 68 -1.13 5.18 -10.38
C ASN A 68 -1.44 6.49 -11.11
N VAL A 69 -2.15 6.43 -12.23
CA VAL A 69 -2.60 7.63 -12.97
C VAL A 69 -3.56 8.47 -12.14
N MET A 70 -4.53 7.84 -11.46
CA MET A 70 -5.43 8.56 -10.56
C MET A 70 -4.68 9.22 -9.41
N ALA A 71 -3.73 8.52 -8.79
CA ALA A 71 -2.91 9.07 -7.70
C ALA A 71 -2.12 10.29 -8.12
N ASP A 72 -1.51 10.26 -9.31
CA ASP A 72 -0.75 11.40 -9.86
C ASP A 72 -1.66 12.57 -10.24
N ALA A 73 -2.77 12.31 -10.92
CA ALA A 73 -3.73 13.36 -11.30
C ALA A 73 -4.32 14.07 -10.07
N LEU A 74 -4.55 13.35 -8.98
CA LEU A 74 -5.06 13.87 -7.71
C LEU A 74 -3.94 14.34 -6.76
N ARG A 75 -2.68 14.15 -7.11
CA ARG A 75 -1.50 14.47 -6.28
C ARG A 75 -1.56 13.84 -4.89
N LEU A 76 -1.97 12.58 -4.83
CA LEU A 76 -2.03 11.84 -3.59
C LEU A 76 -0.63 11.54 -3.06
N TYR A 77 -0.50 11.44 -1.73
CA TYR A 77 0.74 10.99 -1.12
C TYR A 77 1.04 9.55 -1.52
N ARG A 78 2.32 9.28 -1.78
CA ARG A 78 2.87 7.98 -2.15
C ARG A 78 4.21 7.79 -1.47
N ARG A 79 4.49 6.58 -1.02
CA ARG A 79 5.79 6.20 -0.47
C ARG A 79 6.57 5.31 -1.45
N ALA A 80 5.94 4.23 -1.91
CA ALA A 80 6.58 3.31 -2.84
C ALA A 80 6.76 3.93 -4.23
N GLU A 81 7.89 3.63 -4.85
CA GLU A 81 8.13 3.97 -6.25
C GLU A 81 7.26 3.08 -7.16
N TYR A 82 7.03 3.54 -8.38
CA TYR A 82 6.25 2.79 -9.37
C TYR A 82 6.86 2.96 -10.77
N ASN A 83 6.47 2.08 -11.68
CA ASN A 83 6.93 2.15 -13.06
C ASN A 83 6.43 3.45 -13.73
N ARG A 84 7.35 4.36 -14.01
CA ARG A 84 7.07 5.70 -14.52
C ARG A 84 7.92 5.99 -15.73
N THR A 85 7.29 6.56 -16.78
CA THR A 85 7.99 7.11 -17.93
C THR A 85 7.92 8.64 -17.91
N PRO A 86 8.70 9.35 -18.73
CA PRO A 86 8.56 10.81 -18.89
C PRO A 86 7.19 11.27 -19.38
N PHE A 87 6.35 10.36 -19.90
CA PHE A 87 5.01 10.65 -20.43
C PHE A 87 3.90 10.53 -19.37
N PHE A 88 4.21 9.99 -18.20
CA PHE A 88 3.21 9.69 -17.18
C PHE A 88 2.50 10.96 -16.68
N ASP A 89 3.26 12.02 -16.40
CA ASP A 89 2.70 13.30 -15.98
C ASP A 89 1.82 13.95 -17.06
N ASP A 90 2.22 13.81 -18.31
CA ASP A 90 1.47 14.38 -19.41
C ASP A 90 0.14 13.63 -19.59
N TYR A 91 0.14 12.31 -19.43
CA TYR A 91 -1.08 11.49 -19.42
C TYR A 91 -2.01 11.85 -18.27
N ALA A 92 -1.47 11.95 -17.05
CA ALA A 92 -2.23 12.32 -15.87
C ALA A 92 -2.90 13.72 -15.99
N ARG A 93 -2.27 14.65 -16.70
CA ARG A 93 -2.86 15.97 -16.99
C ARG A 93 -4.02 15.95 -17.99
N LEU A 94 -4.10 14.93 -18.82
CA LEU A 94 -5.23 14.74 -19.75
C LEU A 94 -6.43 14.12 -19.05
N CYS A 95 -6.25 13.56 -17.87
CA CYS A 95 -7.34 12.98 -17.09
C CYS A 95 -8.20 14.07 -16.44
N GLU A 96 -9.47 13.77 -16.27
CA GLU A 96 -10.47 14.67 -15.67
C GLU A 96 -11.06 14.05 -14.39
N PRO A 97 -10.50 14.36 -13.20
CA PRO A 97 -11.09 13.95 -11.95
C PRO A 97 -12.33 14.76 -11.62
N ARG A 98 -13.40 14.10 -11.21
CA ARG A 98 -14.64 14.74 -10.73
C ARG A 98 -14.73 14.56 -9.21
N THR A 99 -14.42 15.61 -8.49
CA THR A 99 -14.44 15.63 -7.02
C THR A 99 -15.80 16.13 -6.49
N ALA A 100 -16.39 15.40 -5.57
CA ALA A 100 -17.58 15.84 -4.84
C ALA A 100 -17.22 16.74 -3.66
N ARG A 101 -16.00 16.61 -3.14
CA ARG A 101 -15.45 17.39 -2.02
C ARG A 101 -13.94 17.56 -2.24
N PRO A 102 -13.30 18.57 -1.58
CA PRO A 102 -11.84 18.68 -1.58
C PRO A 102 -11.20 17.38 -1.09
N ILE A 103 -10.15 16.94 -1.77
CA ILE A 103 -9.39 15.75 -1.37
C ILE A 103 -8.60 16.09 -0.10
N PRO A 104 -8.77 15.36 1.00
CA PRO A 104 -8.05 15.60 2.25
C PRO A 104 -6.54 15.34 2.09
N THR A 105 -5.72 16.08 2.84
CA THR A 105 -4.25 15.94 2.81
C THR A 105 -3.73 14.59 3.31
N GLY A 106 -4.55 13.85 4.07
CA GLY A 106 -4.25 12.47 4.52
C GLY A 106 -4.49 11.41 3.46
N SER A 107 -5.01 11.79 2.28
CA SER A 107 -5.31 10.84 1.20
C SER A 107 -4.04 10.32 0.54
N MET A 108 -4.00 9.02 0.24
CA MET A 108 -2.80 8.37 -0.29
C MET A 108 -3.11 7.14 -1.14
N ILE A 109 -2.11 6.71 -1.89
CA ILE A 109 -2.08 5.38 -2.49
C ILE A 109 -1.21 4.46 -1.64
N LEU A 110 -1.68 3.25 -1.40
CA LEU A 110 -0.98 2.18 -0.70
C LEU A 110 -0.90 0.96 -1.62
N THR A 111 0.30 0.44 -1.78
CA THR A 111 0.59 -0.72 -2.63
C THR A 111 1.08 -1.91 -1.79
N SER A 112 1.14 -3.08 -2.37
CA SER A 112 1.78 -4.25 -1.73
C SER A 112 3.23 -3.99 -1.36
N ASP A 113 3.96 -3.18 -2.15
CA ASP A 113 5.34 -2.80 -1.89
C ASP A 113 5.47 -1.96 -0.61
N ASP A 114 4.53 -1.06 -0.35
CA ASP A 114 4.48 -0.29 0.90
C ASP A 114 4.37 -1.16 2.14
N VAL A 115 3.63 -2.27 2.05
CA VAL A 115 3.48 -3.25 3.13
C VAL A 115 4.78 -4.03 3.30
N PHE A 116 5.41 -4.43 2.21
CA PHE A 116 6.68 -5.13 2.22
C PHE A 116 7.80 -4.26 2.84
N ASP A 117 7.90 -3.00 2.42
CA ASP A 117 8.85 -2.02 2.98
C ASP A 117 8.64 -1.83 4.49
N TYR A 118 7.38 -1.73 4.94
CA TYR A 118 7.07 -1.65 6.36
C TYR A 118 7.61 -2.85 7.15
N MET A 119 7.47 -4.06 6.59
CA MET A 119 8.00 -5.27 7.23
C MET A 119 9.52 -5.28 7.27
N LEU A 120 10.19 -4.80 6.22
CA LEU A 120 11.65 -4.67 6.18
C LEU A 120 12.14 -3.64 7.20
N ASP A 121 11.50 -2.50 7.31
CA ASP A 121 11.81 -1.46 8.28
C ASP A 121 11.71 -1.99 9.72
N LEU A 122 10.67 -2.76 10.04
CA LEU A 122 10.52 -3.38 11.37
C LEU A 122 11.65 -4.38 11.67
N ARG A 123 12.07 -5.19 10.68
CA ARG A 123 13.19 -6.12 10.84
C ARG A 123 14.50 -5.37 11.05
N ALA A 124 14.79 -4.37 10.21
CA ALA A 124 16.00 -3.56 10.33
C ALA A 124 16.08 -2.83 11.69
N LEU A 125 14.93 -2.35 12.18
CA LEU A 125 14.85 -1.73 13.50
C LEU A 125 15.19 -2.73 14.62
N ASN A 126 14.64 -3.93 14.57
CA ASN A 126 14.93 -4.99 15.54
C ASN A 126 16.40 -5.43 15.49
N ASP A 127 16.94 -5.64 14.29
CA ASP A 127 18.35 -5.99 14.10
C ASP A 127 19.28 -4.91 14.66
N GLY A 128 18.93 -3.63 14.48
CA GLY A 128 19.66 -2.51 15.06
C GLY A 128 19.63 -2.51 16.60
N VAL A 129 18.48 -2.84 17.20
CA VAL A 129 18.37 -2.97 18.68
C VAL A 129 19.19 -4.16 19.17
N ASP A 130 19.13 -5.32 18.47
CA ASP A 130 19.87 -6.51 18.86
C ASP A 130 21.38 -6.30 18.74
N THR A 131 21.85 -5.70 17.66
CA THR A 131 23.26 -5.34 17.47
C THR A 131 23.79 -4.45 18.60
N ARG A 132 23.02 -3.41 18.98
CA ARG A 132 23.38 -2.54 20.11
C ARG A 132 23.38 -3.29 21.44
N ARG A 133 22.47 -4.25 21.60
CA ARG A 133 22.41 -5.11 22.79
C ARG A 133 23.65 -5.99 22.91
N GLU A 134 24.08 -6.62 21.81
CA GLU A 134 25.29 -7.42 21.76
C GLU A 134 26.54 -6.60 22.05
N GLN A 135 26.65 -5.42 21.44
CA GLN A 135 27.75 -4.48 21.74
C GLN A 135 27.79 -4.11 23.24
N MET A 136 26.63 -3.77 23.79
CA MET A 136 26.55 -3.47 25.23
C MET A 136 26.91 -4.66 26.12
N PHE A 137 26.61 -5.88 25.70
CA PHE A 137 27.00 -7.10 26.39
C PHE A 137 28.50 -7.34 26.31
N ALA A 138 29.14 -7.09 25.18
CA ALA A 138 30.58 -7.17 25.04
C ALA A 138 31.32 -6.18 25.94
N ASP A 139 30.85 -4.93 25.95
CA ASP A 139 31.50 -3.85 26.76
C ASP A 139 31.19 -3.95 28.24
N TYR A 140 30.17 -4.68 28.68
CA TYR A 140 29.71 -4.70 30.07
C TYR A 140 30.78 -5.08 31.07
N ASN A 141 31.59 -6.11 30.80
CA ASN A 141 32.60 -6.60 31.67
C ASN A 141 33.77 -5.60 31.82
N ASP A 142 34.11 -4.91 30.75
CA ASP A 142 35.15 -3.87 30.73
C ASP A 142 34.67 -2.65 31.47
N LEU A 143 33.48 -2.17 31.25
CA LEU A 143 32.84 -1.07 31.98
C LEU A 143 32.76 -1.36 33.48
N ARG A 144 32.44 -2.59 33.87
CA ARG A 144 32.33 -2.99 35.27
C ARG A 144 33.68 -3.00 36.01
N ARG A 145 34.78 -3.29 35.31
CA ARG A 145 36.13 -3.36 35.82
C ARG A 145 36.88 -2.04 35.72
N GLU A 146 36.37 -1.11 34.93
CA GLU A 146 37.01 0.18 34.66
C GLU A 146 37.14 1.01 35.93
N LYS A 147 38.39 1.41 36.29
CA LYS A 147 38.68 2.35 37.40
C LYS A 147 38.60 3.77 36.84
N PHE A 148 37.37 4.25 36.64
CA PHE A 148 37.09 5.55 36.05
C PHE A 148 37.10 6.66 37.08
N GLN A 149 37.83 7.77 36.82
CA GLN A 149 37.79 9.02 37.52
C GLN A 149 37.34 10.14 36.61
N MET A 150 36.38 10.92 37.03
CA MET A 150 35.83 12.04 36.25
C MET A 150 36.77 13.26 36.36
N HIS A 151 37.21 13.79 35.21
CA HIS A 151 38.04 14.99 35.13
C HIS A 151 37.27 16.24 34.65
N GLY A 152 36.04 16.06 34.14
CA GLY A 152 35.20 17.17 33.66
C GLY A 152 33.84 16.72 33.18
N MET A 153 32.99 17.70 32.82
CA MET A 153 31.62 17.44 32.34
C MET A 153 31.56 16.57 31.07
N LYS A 154 32.61 16.56 30.26
CA LYS A 154 32.70 15.70 29.07
C LYS A 154 32.71 14.21 29.39
N ASP A 155 33.14 13.86 30.61
CA ASP A 155 33.26 12.48 31.07
C ASP A 155 31.96 11.95 31.70
N TYR A 156 30.94 12.79 31.81
CA TYR A 156 29.72 12.47 32.56
C TYR A 156 28.95 11.26 31.97
N ASP A 157 28.91 11.13 30.65
CA ASP A 157 28.24 10.01 30.03
C ASP A 157 28.97 8.69 30.27
N ARG A 158 30.32 8.73 30.27
CA ARG A 158 31.14 7.57 30.61
C ARG A 158 30.96 7.16 32.07
N LEU A 159 30.91 8.13 32.98
CA LEU A 159 30.63 7.88 34.39
C LEU A 159 29.27 7.19 34.57
N LYS A 160 28.23 7.63 33.86
CA LYS A 160 26.92 6.98 33.89
C LYS A 160 26.99 5.52 33.46
N GLN A 161 27.70 5.22 32.36
CA GLN A 161 27.87 3.85 31.87
C GLN A 161 28.59 2.95 32.87
N VAL A 162 29.71 3.38 33.43
CA VAL A 162 30.48 2.63 34.44
C VAL A 162 29.63 2.43 35.70
N SER A 163 28.94 3.46 36.17
CA SER A 163 28.09 3.38 37.37
C SER A 163 26.89 2.41 37.11
N ALA A 164 26.31 2.44 35.94
CA ALA A 164 25.22 1.53 35.56
C ALA A 164 25.70 0.07 35.49
N ALA A 165 26.89 -0.18 34.88
CA ALA A 165 27.48 -1.51 34.83
C ALA A 165 27.82 -2.11 36.19
N ARG A 166 28.17 -1.27 37.17
CA ARG A 166 28.39 -1.70 38.56
C ARG A 166 27.12 -1.95 39.36
N ARG A 167 26.05 -1.20 39.08
CA ARG A 167 24.79 -1.24 39.81
C ARG A 167 23.82 -2.28 39.33
N TYR A 168 23.79 -2.54 38.02
CA TYR A 168 22.80 -3.40 37.38
C TYR A 168 23.44 -4.64 36.76
N SER A 169 22.70 -5.72 36.68
CA SER A 169 23.11 -6.86 35.82
C SER A 169 23.11 -6.46 34.34
N GLN A 170 23.83 -7.20 33.53
CA GLN A 170 23.91 -7.02 32.07
C GLN A 170 22.52 -6.87 31.43
N SER A 171 21.58 -7.78 31.76
CA SER A 171 20.21 -7.74 31.26
C SER A 171 19.39 -6.56 31.75
N GLN A 172 19.60 -6.15 33.02
CA GLN A 172 18.93 -4.97 33.57
C GLN A 172 19.43 -3.68 32.95
N MET A 173 20.73 -3.58 32.70
CA MET A 173 21.35 -2.45 32.01
C MET A 173 20.78 -2.33 30.57
N ALA A 174 20.74 -3.43 29.82
CA ALA A 174 20.17 -3.44 28.46
C ALA A 174 18.69 -3.01 28.44
N ARG A 175 17.85 -3.53 29.33
CA ARG A 175 16.42 -3.16 29.42
C ARG A 175 16.18 -1.70 29.78
N ARG A 176 17.12 -1.05 30.46
CA ARG A 176 17.00 0.37 30.85
C ARG A 176 17.50 1.33 29.78
N THR A 177 18.43 0.86 28.96
CA THR A 177 19.14 1.71 27.99
C THR A 177 18.59 1.57 26.58
N LEU A 178 18.13 0.36 26.22
CA LEU A 178 17.64 0.05 24.87
C LEU A 178 16.11 -0.08 24.88
N PRO A 179 15.47 0.33 23.78
CA PRO A 179 14.06 0.04 23.59
C PRO A 179 13.85 -1.48 23.50
N ALA A 180 12.63 -1.93 23.78
CA ALA A 180 12.25 -3.31 23.50
C ALA A 180 12.16 -3.51 21.97
N ASN A 181 12.49 -4.72 21.51
CA ASN A 181 12.23 -5.08 20.12
C ASN A 181 10.74 -4.95 19.84
N VAL A 182 10.41 -4.44 18.67
CA VAL A 182 9.05 -4.47 18.18
C VAL A 182 8.67 -5.95 17.96
N ARG A 183 7.52 -6.35 18.48
CA ARG A 183 7.08 -7.74 18.40
C ARG A 183 6.96 -8.14 16.93
N THR A 184 7.79 -9.07 16.49
CA THR A 184 7.69 -9.66 15.17
C THR A 184 6.41 -10.49 15.12
N ARG A 185 5.52 -10.14 14.20
CA ARG A 185 4.30 -10.86 13.88
C ARG A 185 4.52 -11.69 12.60
N SER A 186 3.61 -12.59 12.30
CA SER A 186 3.59 -13.23 10.99
C SER A 186 3.47 -12.16 9.87
N ASN A 187 3.91 -12.48 8.66
CA ASN A 187 3.84 -11.52 7.54
C ASN A 187 2.41 -10.97 7.36
N GLY A 188 1.40 -11.83 7.43
CA GLY A 188 0.00 -11.40 7.32
C GLY A 188 -0.48 -10.50 8.47
N GLU A 189 -0.05 -10.75 9.72
CA GLU A 189 -0.37 -9.85 10.85
C GLU A 189 0.34 -8.50 10.73
N SER A 190 1.56 -8.50 10.21
CA SER A 190 2.33 -7.27 9.97
C SER A 190 1.72 -6.45 8.85
N ALA A 191 1.21 -7.10 7.80
CA ALA A 191 0.52 -6.44 6.69
C ALA A 191 -0.78 -5.77 7.16
N LEU A 192 -1.62 -6.49 7.92
CA LEU A 192 -2.85 -5.91 8.46
C LEU A 192 -2.55 -4.73 9.42
N ALA A 193 -1.51 -4.84 10.24
CA ALA A 193 -1.05 -3.75 11.11
C ALA A 193 -0.59 -2.54 10.28
N ALA A 194 0.14 -2.75 9.18
CA ALA A 194 0.57 -1.68 8.28
C ALA A 194 -0.61 -0.89 7.70
N PHE A 195 -1.69 -1.56 7.28
CA PHE A 195 -2.91 -0.90 6.83
C PHE A 195 -3.59 -0.14 7.96
N SER A 196 -3.78 -0.75 9.14
CA SER A 196 -4.45 -0.12 10.27
C SER A 196 -3.71 1.09 10.85
N GLU A 197 -2.39 1.16 10.71
CA GLU A 197 -1.59 2.33 11.12
C GLU A 197 -1.65 3.48 10.11
N ARG A 198 -1.80 3.18 8.82
CA ARG A 198 -1.78 4.16 7.73
C ARG A 198 -3.16 4.68 7.35
N ILE A 199 -4.19 3.84 7.45
CA ILE A 199 -5.57 4.22 7.15
C ILE A 199 -6.14 4.96 8.38
N ARG A 200 -6.44 6.23 8.17
CA ARG A 200 -7.02 7.14 9.18
C ARG A 200 -8.36 7.66 8.67
N GLU A 201 -9.13 8.28 9.55
CA GLU A 201 -10.41 8.90 9.23
C GLU A 201 -10.27 10.06 8.22
N ASP A 202 -11.39 10.40 7.58
CA ASP A 202 -11.54 11.54 6.67
C ASP A 202 -10.52 11.57 5.53
N ALA A 203 -10.40 10.49 4.74
CA ALA A 203 -9.44 10.41 3.63
C ALA A 203 -9.90 9.51 2.47
N LEU A 204 -9.30 9.75 1.30
CA LEU A 204 -9.39 8.90 0.10
C LEU A 204 -8.16 8.00 0.02
N TYR A 205 -8.39 6.70 -0.12
CA TYR A 205 -7.35 5.69 -0.28
C TYR A 205 -7.47 4.96 -1.60
N LEU A 206 -6.37 4.88 -2.33
CA LEU A 206 -6.20 3.96 -3.44
C LEU A 206 -5.39 2.77 -2.93
N LEU A 207 -5.91 1.55 -3.09
CA LEU A 207 -5.24 0.34 -2.62
C LEU A 207 -4.93 -0.58 -3.80
N ASP A 208 -3.66 -0.94 -3.98
CA ASP A 208 -3.23 -1.83 -5.05
C ASP A 208 -2.83 -3.19 -4.51
N GLU A 209 -3.64 -4.19 -4.82
CA GLU A 209 -3.51 -5.59 -4.40
C GLU A 209 -3.23 -5.74 -2.88
N PRO A 210 -4.08 -5.15 -2.01
CA PRO A 210 -3.84 -5.14 -0.57
C PRO A 210 -3.90 -6.54 0.05
N GLU A 211 -4.44 -7.52 -0.66
CA GLU A 211 -4.49 -8.93 -0.27
C GLU A 211 -3.15 -9.66 -0.37
N ASN A 212 -2.17 -9.11 -1.06
CA ASN A 212 -0.88 -9.77 -1.23
C ASN A 212 -0.24 -10.08 0.12
N SER A 213 0.26 -11.31 0.26
CA SER A 213 0.83 -11.85 1.51
C SER A 213 -0.17 -12.07 2.67
N LEU A 214 -1.48 -11.91 2.43
CA LEU A 214 -2.52 -12.18 3.43
C LEU A 214 -3.13 -13.57 3.25
N SER A 215 -3.27 -14.31 4.35
CA SER A 215 -4.09 -15.54 4.38
C SER A 215 -5.58 -15.19 4.14
N PRO A 216 -6.41 -16.16 3.69
CA PRO A 216 -7.85 -15.93 3.50
C PRO A 216 -8.53 -15.31 4.72
N GLU A 217 -8.19 -15.77 5.93
CA GLU A 217 -8.72 -15.22 7.18
C GLU A 217 -8.36 -13.74 7.35
N ARG A 218 -7.10 -13.37 7.06
CA ARG A 218 -6.63 -11.98 7.14
C ARG A 218 -7.21 -11.10 6.04
N GLN A 219 -7.51 -11.66 4.88
CA GLN A 219 -8.24 -10.93 3.82
C GLN A 219 -9.67 -10.60 4.25
N LEU A 220 -10.35 -11.49 4.95
CA LEU A 220 -11.66 -11.23 5.55
C LEU A 220 -11.59 -10.14 6.63
N GLU A 221 -10.59 -10.18 7.51
CA GLU A 221 -10.37 -9.13 8.50
C GLU A 221 -10.09 -7.77 7.85
N LEU A 222 -9.26 -7.74 6.80
CA LEU A 222 -9.01 -6.53 6.02
C LEU A 222 -10.29 -6.00 5.37
N ALA A 223 -11.08 -6.86 4.72
CA ALA A 223 -12.34 -6.47 4.10
C ALA A 223 -13.30 -5.85 5.12
N GLN A 224 -13.42 -6.43 6.31
CA GLN A 224 -14.23 -5.89 7.40
C GLN A 224 -13.70 -4.53 7.88
N PHE A 225 -12.39 -4.41 8.08
CA PHE A 225 -11.74 -3.16 8.48
C PHE A 225 -11.98 -2.03 7.47
N LEU A 226 -11.83 -2.30 6.17
CA LEU A 226 -12.07 -1.32 5.10
C LEU A 226 -13.55 -0.92 5.03
N HIS A 227 -14.46 -1.89 5.15
CA HIS A 227 -15.89 -1.63 5.17
C HIS A 227 -16.30 -0.74 6.36
N ASP A 228 -15.80 -1.03 7.57
CA ASP A 228 -16.09 -0.24 8.76
C ASP A 228 -15.47 1.16 8.66
N SER A 229 -14.26 1.27 8.09
CA SER A 229 -13.61 2.56 7.86
C SER A 229 -14.39 3.44 6.88
N ALA A 230 -14.95 2.86 5.81
CA ALA A 230 -15.80 3.59 4.88
C ALA A 230 -17.11 4.05 5.55
N ARG A 231 -17.72 3.19 6.38
CA ARG A 231 -19.02 3.44 6.99
C ARG A 231 -18.97 4.42 8.16
N PHE A 232 -17.94 4.31 9.02
CA PHE A 232 -17.93 5.02 10.32
C PHE A 232 -16.86 6.11 10.40
N TYR A 233 -15.83 6.07 9.54
CA TYR A 233 -14.68 6.99 9.61
C TYR A 233 -14.52 7.85 8.37
N ASN A 234 -15.60 8.00 7.58
CA ASN A 234 -15.63 8.85 6.39
C ASN A 234 -14.52 8.54 5.35
N CYS A 235 -14.02 7.32 5.32
CA CYS A 235 -13.04 6.92 4.32
C CYS A 235 -13.72 6.61 2.98
N GLN A 236 -13.00 6.85 1.88
CA GLN A 236 -13.36 6.37 0.56
C GLN A 236 -12.24 5.47 0.05
N PHE A 237 -12.60 4.33 -0.54
CA PHE A 237 -11.65 3.37 -1.06
C PHE A 237 -11.87 3.09 -2.55
N ILE A 238 -10.78 3.12 -3.31
CA ILE A 238 -10.73 2.60 -4.68
C ILE A 238 -9.66 1.52 -4.67
N ILE A 239 -10.05 0.27 -4.90
CA ILE A 239 -9.23 -0.92 -4.63
C ILE A 239 -9.03 -1.70 -5.92
N ALA A 240 -7.79 -1.90 -6.33
CA ALA A 240 -7.44 -2.88 -7.34
C ALA A 240 -7.20 -4.23 -6.66
N THR A 241 -7.97 -5.24 -7.00
CA THR A 241 -7.88 -6.57 -6.41
C THR A 241 -8.42 -7.66 -7.32
N HIS A 242 -7.94 -8.87 -7.10
CA HIS A 242 -8.52 -10.09 -7.66
C HIS A 242 -9.00 -11.07 -6.56
N SER A 243 -8.92 -10.68 -5.28
CA SER A 243 -9.34 -11.50 -4.15
C SER A 243 -10.86 -11.64 -4.08
N PRO A 244 -11.41 -12.87 -4.08
CA PRO A 244 -12.84 -13.10 -3.89
C PRO A 244 -13.38 -12.50 -2.59
N PHE A 245 -12.56 -12.43 -1.54
CA PHE A 245 -12.94 -11.92 -0.23
C PHE A 245 -13.14 -10.41 -0.24
N LEU A 246 -12.27 -9.67 -0.94
CA LEU A 246 -12.42 -8.22 -1.10
C LEU A 246 -13.51 -7.87 -2.12
N LEU A 247 -13.64 -8.64 -3.21
CA LEU A 247 -14.69 -8.47 -4.20
C LEU A 247 -16.10 -8.62 -3.60
N ALA A 248 -16.25 -9.44 -2.56
CA ALA A 248 -17.52 -9.70 -1.88
C ALA A 248 -17.94 -8.62 -0.87
N MET A 249 -17.17 -7.52 -0.72
CA MET A 249 -17.51 -6.46 0.25
C MET A 249 -18.89 -5.87 -0.01
N PRO A 250 -19.74 -5.76 1.04
CA PRO A 250 -21.08 -5.22 0.90
C PRO A 250 -21.09 -3.77 0.39
N GLY A 251 -21.97 -3.46 -0.57
CA GLY A 251 -22.10 -2.12 -1.11
C GLY A 251 -20.97 -1.65 -2.04
N ALA A 252 -19.97 -2.48 -2.30
CA ALA A 252 -18.90 -2.16 -3.23
C ALA A 252 -19.41 -2.17 -4.68
N ARG A 253 -18.96 -1.19 -5.47
CA ARG A 253 -19.12 -1.18 -6.93
C ARG A 253 -17.91 -1.86 -7.55
N VAL A 254 -18.12 -2.88 -8.38
CA VAL A 254 -17.03 -3.62 -9.02
C VAL A 254 -17.04 -3.33 -10.52
N TYR A 255 -15.94 -2.77 -11.03
CA TYR A 255 -15.65 -2.64 -12.44
C TYR A 255 -14.85 -3.85 -12.93
N ASP A 256 -15.33 -4.48 -14.00
CA ASP A 256 -14.63 -5.55 -14.69
C ASP A 256 -13.81 -4.93 -15.83
N LEU A 257 -12.50 -4.84 -15.65
CA LEU A 257 -11.56 -4.27 -16.62
C LEU A 257 -11.22 -5.25 -17.76
N ASP A 258 -11.54 -6.53 -17.62
CA ASP A 258 -11.35 -7.53 -18.67
C ASP A 258 -12.54 -7.57 -19.64
N ALA A 259 -13.66 -6.95 -19.25
CA ALA A 259 -14.83 -6.83 -20.13
C ALA A 259 -14.63 -5.76 -21.20
N GLU A 260 -15.21 -5.98 -22.39
CA GLU A 260 -15.23 -5.01 -23.50
C GLU A 260 -16.69 -4.72 -23.92
N PRO A 261 -17.20 -3.49 -23.68
CA PRO A 261 -16.58 -2.39 -22.96
C PRO A 261 -16.43 -2.68 -21.44
N VAL A 262 -15.50 -1.96 -20.78
CA VAL A 262 -15.38 -2.00 -19.31
C VAL A 262 -16.72 -1.65 -18.69
N THR A 263 -17.19 -2.46 -17.77
CA THR A 263 -18.53 -2.31 -17.17
C THR A 263 -18.56 -2.77 -15.73
N THR A 264 -19.61 -2.40 -15.02
CA THR A 264 -19.84 -2.88 -13.65
C THR A 264 -20.50 -4.26 -13.68
N ARG A 265 -20.02 -5.17 -12.83
CA ARG A 265 -20.56 -6.52 -12.64
C ARG A 265 -20.76 -6.86 -11.17
N LYS A 266 -21.63 -7.82 -10.90
CA LYS A 266 -21.69 -8.45 -9.58
C LYS A 266 -20.45 -9.32 -9.40
N TRP A 267 -19.87 -9.29 -8.20
CA TRP A 267 -18.68 -10.08 -7.90
C TRP A 267 -18.85 -11.58 -8.19
N THR A 268 -20.08 -12.10 -8.05
CA THR A 268 -20.42 -13.51 -8.34
C THR A 268 -20.42 -13.87 -9.83
N GLU A 269 -20.35 -12.88 -10.72
CA GLU A 269 -20.34 -13.07 -12.17
C GLU A 269 -18.92 -13.03 -12.73
N LEU A 270 -17.93 -12.68 -11.91
CA LEU A 270 -16.53 -12.54 -12.31
C LEU A 270 -15.88 -13.90 -12.54
N GLU A 271 -15.06 -14.00 -13.56
CA GLU A 271 -14.53 -15.27 -14.06
C GLU A 271 -13.72 -16.03 -13.00
N ASN A 272 -12.77 -15.34 -12.29
CA ASN A 272 -11.95 -15.98 -11.27
C ASN A 272 -12.77 -16.45 -10.05
N VAL A 273 -13.82 -15.69 -9.68
CA VAL A 273 -14.72 -16.06 -8.58
C VAL A 273 -15.52 -17.30 -8.97
N ARG A 274 -16.05 -17.33 -10.19
CA ARG A 274 -16.76 -18.51 -10.70
C ARG A 274 -15.87 -19.73 -10.82
N ALA A 275 -14.66 -19.58 -11.35
CA ALA A 275 -13.70 -20.67 -11.43
C ALA A 275 -13.35 -21.22 -10.04
N THR A 276 -13.13 -20.35 -9.05
CA THR A 276 -12.88 -20.75 -7.65
C THR A 276 -14.09 -21.49 -7.07
N TRP A 277 -15.31 -20.95 -7.26
CA TRP A 277 -16.54 -21.60 -6.83
C TRP A 277 -16.75 -22.97 -7.46
N GLU A 278 -16.57 -23.10 -8.76
CA GLU A 278 -16.70 -24.36 -9.48
C GLU A 278 -15.65 -25.40 -9.06
N PHE A 279 -14.43 -24.95 -8.72
CA PHE A 279 -13.41 -25.82 -8.16
C PHE A 279 -13.88 -26.43 -6.83
N PHE A 280 -14.34 -25.61 -5.86
CA PHE A 280 -14.82 -26.12 -4.58
C PHE A 280 -16.08 -26.98 -4.72
N GLN A 281 -16.97 -26.67 -5.64
CA GLN A 281 -18.14 -27.51 -5.90
C GLN A 281 -17.76 -28.91 -6.41
N ARG A 282 -16.77 -29.00 -7.28
CA ARG A 282 -16.28 -30.30 -7.79
C ARG A 282 -15.63 -31.15 -6.71
N HIS A 283 -14.98 -30.52 -5.75
CA HIS A 283 -14.27 -31.19 -4.65
C HIS A 283 -15.10 -31.25 -3.36
N ARG A 284 -16.38 -30.94 -3.41
CA ARG A 284 -17.24 -30.86 -2.22
C ARG A 284 -17.16 -32.08 -1.33
N ASN A 285 -17.15 -33.29 -1.93
CA ASN A 285 -17.13 -34.57 -1.20
C ASN A 285 -15.81 -34.79 -0.44
N GLU A 286 -14.76 -34.03 -0.70
CA GLU A 286 -13.49 -34.10 0.03
C GLU A 286 -13.54 -33.32 1.36
N PHE A 287 -14.55 -32.47 1.53
CA PHE A 287 -14.75 -31.65 2.73
C PHE A 287 -15.81 -32.22 3.68
N GLU A 288 -16.58 -33.22 3.27
CA GLU A 288 -17.57 -33.96 4.05
C GLU A 288 -16.98 -35.30 4.55
#